data_3981fadf953554c18e9db96d7677bd4b
#
_entry.id   3981fadf953554c18e9db96d7677bd4b
#
_cell.length_a   1.000
_cell.length_b   1.000
_cell.length_c   1.000
_cell.angle_alpha   90.00
_cell.angle_beta   90.00
_cell.angle_gamma   90.00
#
_symmetry.space_group_name_H-M   'P 1'
#
loop_
_entity.id
_entity.type
_entity.pdbx_description
1 polymer ?
#
loop_
_entity_poly.entity_id
_entity_poly.type
_entity_poly.pdbx_seq_one_letter_code
_entity_poly.pdbx_strand_id
1 'polypeptide(L)'
;MDFSLSEEQELLASSARSLAADLFGESVARQVLDGDRARADKGWSQLQEAGLASLLVADEHGGGGGSLLDACLVTTELYSALAPVPYLTSAVAVPLLAAGSGKDATAVLTAVADGATYGLFVGADLSWPSAGPDAVCLDWIPGRDGLLVGPDALELGPAEGAPGVDPLHPLGRRIGVGGSSWSAPDLAAGSRRAVAGVRVAAAAALTGCLAGAAQLAWDYIATREQYGKPIAAFQAVRHMAADLLVDLEICRSVSLGAAWQVENEPIEDAERIAAVAKSWCGEAAVRSIETSIQLLGGIGVTWESTAHLYLRTAHQLAASFGGTRSLLRRVGADFIAARGGHSDGSS
;
A
#
# COMPACT_ATOMS: atom_id res chain seq x y z
N MET A 1 9.62 -19.16 16.84
CA MET A 1 8.72 -18.56 15.85
C MET A 1 9.36 -18.81 14.50
N ASP A 2 8.71 -19.51 13.60
CA ASP A 2 9.17 -19.69 12.22
C ASP A 2 8.66 -18.52 11.40
N PHE A 3 9.56 -17.81 10.72
CA PHE A 3 9.24 -16.66 9.85
C PHE A 3 9.27 -17.03 8.37
N SER A 4 9.41 -18.32 8.05
CA SER A 4 9.34 -18.82 6.68
C SER A 4 7.90 -18.71 6.18
N LEU A 5 7.74 -18.36 4.92
CA LEU A 5 6.44 -18.46 4.24
C LEU A 5 6.04 -19.93 4.11
N SER A 6 4.76 -20.23 4.17
CA SER A 6 4.24 -21.55 3.82
C SER A 6 4.40 -21.80 2.30
N GLU A 7 4.35 -23.09 1.88
CA GLU A 7 4.37 -23.44 0.45
C GLU A 7 3.24 -22.74 -0.32
N GLU A 8 2.06 -22.59 0.29
CA GLU A 8 0.92 -21.90 -0.30
C GLU A 8 1.19 -20.40 -0.47
N GLN A 9 1.84 -19.77 0.51
CA GLN A 9 2.23 -18.36 0.47
C GLN A 9 3.34 -18.09 -0.55
N GLU A 10 4.32 -19.00 -0.68
CA GLU A 10 5.34 -18.92 -1.73
C GLU A 10 4.72 -19.06 -3.12
N LEU A 11 3.77 -19.96 -3.29
CA LEU A 11 3.02 -20.15 -4.52
C LEU A 11 2.17 -18.92 -4.85
N LEU A 12 1.48 -18.33 -3.86
CA LEU A 12 0.70 -17.11 -4.01
C LEU A 12 1.58 -15.94 -4.48
N ALA A 13 2.71 -15.71 -3.80
CA ALA A 13 3.65 -14.66 -4.15
C ALA A 13 4.21 -14.84 -5.57
N SER A 14 4.60 -16.09 -5.93
CA SER A 14 5.09 -16.41 -7.27
C SER A 14 4.03 -16.20 -8.35
N SER A 15 2.79 -16.61 -8.09
CA SER A 15 1.66 -16.44 -9.01
C SER A 15 1.31 -14.96 -9.18
N ALA A 16 1.27 -14.21 -8.07
CA ALA A 16 1.02 -12.76 -8.11
C ALA A 16 2.11 -12.03 -8.89
N ARG A 17 3.39 -12.41 -8.72
CA ARG A 17 4.53 -11.85 -9.47
C ARG A 17 4.38 -12.10 -10.96
N SER A 18 4.10 -13.35 -11.36
CA SER A 18 3.93 -13.71 -12.77
C SER A 18 2.76 -12.94 -13.39
N LEU A 19 1.63 -12.90 -12.70
CA LEU A 19 0.45 -12.18 -13.18
C LEU A 19 0.69 -10.66 -13.25
N ALA A 20 1.35 -10.08 -12.26
CA ALA A 20 1.70 -8.66 -12.26
C ALA A 20 2.65 -8.31 -13.43
N ALA A 21 3.65 -9.15 -13.71
CA ALA A 21 4.57 -8.97 -14.84
C ALA A 21 3.87 -9.08 -16.19
N ASP A 22 2.91 -9.99 -16.34
CA ASP A 22 2.16 -10.21 -17.59
C ASP A 22 1.15 -9.06 -17.85
N LEU A 23 0.53 -8.54 -16.80
CA LEU A 23 -0.58 -7.57 -16.92
C LEU A 23 -0.10 -6.12 -16.92
N PHE A 24 0.98 -5.81 -16.21
CA PHE A 24 1.39 -4.44 -15.90
C PHE A 24 2.84 -4.17 -16.34
N GLY A 25 3.49 -3.24 -15.69
CA GLY A 25 4.84 -2.82 -15.97
C GLY A 25 4.92 -1.51 -16.75
N GLU A 26 6.12 -1.18 -17.21
CA GLU A 26 6.44 0.11 -17.82
C GLU A 26 5.48 0.54 -18.94
N SER A 27 5.14 -0.37 -19.85
CA SER A 27 4.30 -0.02 -21.00
C SER A 27 2.87 0.38 -20.60
N VAL A 28 2.31 -0.29 -19.59
CA VAL A 28 0.97 0.04 -19.07
C VAL A 28 1.00 1.33 -18.25
N ALA A 29 2.04 1.50 -17.41
CA ALA A 29 2.23 2.73 -16.66
C ALA A 29 2.34 3.95 -17.59
N ARG A 30 3.07 3.84 -18.71
CA ARG A 30 3.16 4.92 -19.71
C ARG A 30 1.83 5.22 -20.39
N GLN A 31 1.05 4.20 -20.77
CA GLN A 31 -0.28 4.40 -21.34
C GLN A 31 -1.21 5.16 -20.38
N VAL A 32 -1.14 4.84 -19.08
CA VAL A 32 -1.91 5.57 -18.06
C VAL A 32 -1.46 7.03 -17.97
N LEU A 33 -0.16 7.33 -18.08
CA LEU A 33 0.34 8.72 -18.15
C LEU A 33 -0.20 9.47 -19.36
N ASP A 34 -0.37 8.78 -20.49
CA ASP A 34 -0.93 9.34 -21.73
C ASP A 34 -2.47 9.43 -21.70
N GLY A 35 -3.11 9.04 -20.59
CA GLY A 35 -4.56 9.09 -20.37
C GLY A 35 -5.32 7.83 -20.82
N ASP A 36 -4.63 6.79 -21.29
CA ASP A 36 -5.23 5.51 -21.68
C ASP A 36 -5.12 4.48 -20.54
N ARG A 37 -6.23 4.18 -19.90
CA ARG A 37 -6.33 3.19 -18.82
C ARG A 37 -6.85 1.83 -19.27
N ALA A 38 -7.18 1.63 -20.54
CA ALA A 38 -7.87 0.43 -21.00
C ALA A 38 -7.15 -0.89 -20.62
N ARG A 39 -5.81 -0.91 -20.73
CA ARG A 39 -5.02 -2.09 -20.32
C ARG A 39 -4.96 -2.25 -18.79
N ALA A 40 -4.87 -1.16 -18.05
CA ALA A 40 -4.90 -1.20 -16.60
C ALA A 40 -6.25 -1.72 -16.07
N ASP A 41 -7.37 -1.24 -16.64
CA ASP A 41 -8.71 -1.67 -16.28
C ASP A 41 -8.95 -3.15 -16.64
N LYS A 42 -8.45 -3.60 -17.78
CA LYS A 42 -8.45 -5.03 -18.15
C LYS A 42 -7.61 -5.86 -17.16
N GLY A 43 -6.42 -5.39 -16.79
CA GLY A 43 -5.60 -6.05 -15.79
C GLY A 43 -6.29 -6.15 -14.43
N TRP A 44 -7.00 -5.10 -14.02
CA TRP A 44 -7.81 -5.13 -12.80
C TRP A 44 -8.91 -6.20 -12.86
N SER A 45 -9.65 -6.28 -13.98
CA SER A 45 -10.66 -7.33 -14.17
C SER A 45 -10.05 -8.74 -14.08
N GLN A 46 -8.86 -8.95 -14.62
CA GLN A 46 -8.17 -10.24 -14.54
C GLN A 46 -7.71 -10.58 -13.10
N LEU A 47 -7.30 -9.58 -12.30
CA LEU A 47 -7.04 -9.78 -10.86
C LEU A 47 -8.33 -10.15 -10.10
N GLN A 48 -9.47 -9.58 -10.46
CA GLN A 48 -10.78 -9.92 -9.90
C GLN A 48 -11.16 -11.37 -10.27
N GLU A 49 -11.04 -11.75 -11.53
CA GLU A 49 -11.31 -13.11 -12.02
C GLU A 49 -10.40 -14.16 -11.37
N ALA A 50 -9.16 -13.79 -11.03
CA ALA A 50 -8.22 -14.63 -10.30
C ALA A 50 -8.50 -14.70 -8.78
N GLY A 51 -9.51 -13.99 -8.28
CA GLY A 51 -9.87 -13.94 -6.85
C GLY A 51 -8.92 -13.08 -5.99
N LEU A 52 -7.90 -12.44 -6.58
CA LEU A 52 -6.91 -11.65 -5.82
C LEU A 52 -7.52 -10.36 -5.27
N ALA A 53 -8.50 -9.77 -5.95
CA ALA A 53 -9.15 -8.55 -5.49
C ALA A 53 -10.13 -8.76 -4.33
N SER A 54 -10.58 -10.00 -4.08
CA SER A 54 -11.43 -10.40 -2.96
C SER A 54 -10.74 -11.31 -1.95
N LEU A 55 -9.41 -11.37 -1.99
CA LEU A 55 -8.60 -12.26 -1.14
C LEU A 55 -8.88 -12.09 0.36
N LEU A 56 -9.04 -10.86 0.85
CA LEU A 56 -9.35 -10.56 2.26
C LEU A 56 -10.83 -10.65 2.64
N VAL A 57 -11.70 -10.88 1.69
CA VAL A 57 -13.11 -11.11 1.97
C VAL A 57 -13.29 -12.55 2.42
N ALA A 58 -13.99 -12.77 3.54
CA ALA A 58 -14.23 -14.11 4.07
C ALA A 58 -15.05 -14.97 3.09
N ASP A 59 -14.85 -16.28 3.15
CA ASP A 59 -15.53 -17.28 2.29
C ASP A 59 -17.05 -17.16 2.36
N GLU A 60 -17.60 -16.89 3.55
CA GLU A 60 -19.05 -16.71 3.76
C GLU A 60 -19.64 -15.52 2.99
N HIS A 61 -18.81 -14.60 2.52
CA HIS A 61 -19.19 -13.45 1.70
C HIS A 61 -18.71 -13.58 0.24
N GLY A 62 -18.24 -14.77 -0.15
CA GLY A 62 -17.83 -15.08 -1.52
C GLY A 62 -16.39 -14.69 -1.86
N GLY A 63 -15.55 -14.40 -0.86
CA GLY A 63 -14.14 -14.06 -1.05
C GLY A 63 -13.20 -15.25 -0.88
N GLY A 64 -11.90 -14.95 -0.79
CA GLY A 64 -10.83 -15.95 -0.69
C GLY A 64 -10.43 -16.34 0.73
N GLY A 65 -10.92 -15.66 1.78
CA GLY A 65 -10.62 -15.96 3.18
C GLY A 65 -9.13 -15.85 3.56
N GLY A 66 -8.33 -15.15 2.77
CA GLY A 66 -6.90 -15.00 2.99
C GLY A 66 -6.56 -14.07 4.16
N SER A 67 -5.32 -14.16 4.63
CA SER A 67 -4.77 -13.35 5.71
C SER A 67 -4.26 -11.97 5.22
N LEU A 68 -4.01 -11.06 6.17
CA LEU A 68 -3.34 -9.80 5.86
C LEU A 68 -1.94 -10.03 5.28
N LEU A 69 -1.24 -11.07 5.73
CA LEU A 69 0.07 -11.44 5.19
C LEU A 69 -0.03 -11.83 3.71
N ASP A 70 -1.04 -12.61 3.33
CA ASP A 70 -1.29 -13.00 1.93
C ASP A 70 -1.58 -11.77 1.06
N ALA A 71 -2.40 -10.85 1.54
CA ALA A 71 -2.66 -9.59 0.85
C ALA A 71 -1.41 -8.71 0.72
N CYS A 72 -0.52 -8.70 1.71
CA CYS A 72 0.76 -7.99 1.66
C CYS A 72 1.71 -8.58 0.61
N LEU A 73 1.74 -9.92 0.45
CA LEU A 73 2.51 -10.58 -0.61
C LEU A 73 2.05 -10.11 -1.99
N VAL A 74 0.74 -10.18 -2.26
CA VAL A 74 0.15 -9.71 -3.52
C VAL A 74 0.42 -8.20 -3.73
N THR A 75 0.23 -7.39 -2.69
CA THR A 75 0.49 -5.94 -2.74
C THR A 75 1.92 -5.64 -3.17
N THR A 76 2.91 -6.32 -2.57
CA THR A 76 4.32 -6.14 -2.90
C THR A 76 4.60 -6.39 -4.37
N GLU A 77 4.07 -7.48 -4.94
CA GLU A 77 4.31 -7.83 -6.34
C GLU A 77 3.62 -6.85 -7.31
N LEU A 78 2.40 -6.42 -7.03
CA LEU A 78 1.69 -5.44 -7.86
C LEU A 78 2.40 -4.09 -7.89
N TYR A 79 2.85 -3.59 -6.75
CA TYR A 79 3.56 -2.31 -6.67
C TYR A 79 4.98 -2.39 -7.24
N SER A 80 5.62 -3.57 -7.22
CA SER A 80 6.90 -3.77 -7.91
C SER A 80 6.76 -3.68 -9.43
N ALA A 81 5.60 -4.05 -9.98
CA ALA A 81 5.27 -3.96 -11.39
C ALA A 81 4.61 -2.63 -11.80
N LEU A 82 4.58 -1.60 -10.93
CA LEU A 82 3.86 -0.32 -11.19
C LEU A 82 2.41 -0.53 -11.62
N ALA A 83 1.69 -1.48 -11.01
CA ALA A 83 0.31 -1.79 -11.35
C ALA A 83 -0.62 -0.60 -11.03
N PRO A 84 -1.22 0.09 -12.02
CA PRO A 84 -2.02 1.28 -11.78
C PRO A 84 -3.48 0.90 -11.47
N VAL A 85 -3.67 0.10 -10.42
CA VAL A 85 -4.95 -0.48 -10.01
C VAL A 85 -5.25 -0.19 -8.54
N PRO A 86 -6.51 -0.10 -8.13
CA PRO A 86 -6.91 0.28 -6.77
C PRO A 86 -6.79 -0.89 -5.77
N TYR A 87 -5.69 -1.67 -5.83
CA TYR A 87 -5.57 -2.86 -5.01
C TYR A 87 -5.52 -2.51 -3.51
N LEU A 88 -4.67 -1.55 -3.11
CA LEU A 88 -4.52 -1.17 -1.71
C LEU A 88 -5.82 -0.61 -1.11
N THR A 89 -6.59 0.15 -1.87
CA THR A 89 -7.85 0.73 -1.40
C THR A 89 -8.99 -0.26 -1.50
N SER A 90 -9.29 -0.76 -2.69
CA SER A 90 -10.48 -1.56 -2.95
C SER A 90 -10.36 -3.01 -2.48
N ALA A 91 -9.19 -3.65 -2.65
CA ALA A 91 -9.00 -5.05 -2.28
C ALA A 91 -8.48 -5.26 -0.85
N VAL A 92 -7.87 -4.24 -0.23
CA VAL A 92 -7.32 -4.36 1.13
C VAL A 92 -8.04 -3.45 2.12
N ALA A 93 -8.01 -2.13 1.93
CA ALA A 93 -8.54 -1.22 2.95
C ALA A 93 -10.05 -1.33 3.13
N VAL A 94 -10.80 -1.40 2.03
CA VAL A 94 -12.27 -1.50 2.07
C VAL A 94 -12.73 -2.79 2.78
N PRO A 95 -12.24 -3.99 2.44
CA PRO A 95 -12.59 -5.22 3.17
C PRO A 95 -12.23 -5.19 4.65
N LEU A 96 -11.03 -4.73 5.02
CA LEU A 96 -10.61 -4.64 6.42
C LEU A 96 -11.53 -3.73 7.24
N LEU A 97 -11.91 -2.58 6.68
CA LEU A 97 -12.80 -1.62 7.34
C LEU A 97 -14.22 -2.14 7.44
N ALA A 98 -14.73 -2.73 6.37
CA ALA A 98 -16.07 -3.31 6.36
C ALA A 98 -16.18 -4.48 7.35
N ALA A 99 -15.19 -5.38 7.40
CA ALA A 99 -15.16 -6.48 8.36
C ALA A 99 -15.12 -5.99 9.82
N GLY A 100 -14.41 -4.87 10.11
CA GLY A 100 -14.38 -4.23 11.42
C GLY A 100 -15.63 -3.45 11.79
N SER A 101 -16.60 -3.29 10.88
CA SER A 101 -17.75 -2.38 11.04
C SER A 101 -19.07 -3.06 11.43
N GLY A 102 -19.06 -4.38 11.65
CA GLY A 102 -20.23 -5.15 12.08
C GLY A 102 -21.10 -5.64 10.91
N LYS A 103 -22.25 -6.27 11.26
CA LYS A 103 -23.08 -7.03 10.32
C LYS A 103 -23.69 -6.20 9.17
N ASP A 104 -23.96 -4.93 9.40
CA ASP A 104 -24.60 -4.09 8.38
C ASP A 104 -23.63 -3.77 7.20
N ALA A 105 -22.33 -3.83 7.44
CA ALA A 105 -21.29 -3.62 6.42
C ALA A 105 -21.02 -4.86 5.54
N THR A 106 -21.66 -6.00 5.82
CA THR A 106 -21.55 -7.24 5.02
C THR A 106 -21.86 -7.02 3.54
N ALA A 107 -22.79 -6.11 3.22
CA ALA A 107 -23.11 -5.77 1.85
C ALA A 107 -21.92 -5.21 1.05
N VAL A 108 -21.01 -4.49 1.70
CA VAL A 108 -19.76 -3.99 1.08
C VAL A 108 -18.84 -5.16 0.75
N LEU A 109 -18.70 -6.12 1.67
CA LEU A 109 -17.85 -7.31 1.48
C LEU A 109 -18.34 -8.15 0.31
N THR A 110 -19.64 -8.44 0.26
CA THR A 110 -20.26 -9.18 -0.86
C THR A 110 -20.10 -8.41 -2.17
N ALA A 111 -20.29 -7.09 -2.17
CA ALA A 111 -20.10 -6.29 -3.37
C ALA A 111 -18.65 -6.33 -3.88
N VAL A 112 -17.65 -6.30 -3.00
CA VAL A 112 -16.24 -6.47 -3.38
C VAL A 112 -15.98 -7.85 -3.96
N ALA A 113 -16.54 -8.91 -3.36
CA ALA A 113 -16.46 -10.27 -3.88
C ALA A 113 -17.08 -10.40 -5.27
N ASP A 114 -18.19 -9.68 -5.52
CA ASP A 114 -18.88 -9.60 -6.82
C ASP A 114 -18.19 -8.66 -7.82
N GLY A 115 -17.02 -8.11 -7.48
CA GLY A 115 -16.21 -7.28 -8.37
C GLY A 115 -16.45 -5.77 -8.26
N ALA A 116 -17.20 -5.29 -7.28
CA ALA A 116 -17.30 -3.86 -7.02
C ALA A 116 -15.92 -3.28 -6.67
N THR A 117 -15.68 -2.06 -7.09
CA THR A 117 -14.41 -1.35 -6.90
C THR A 117 -14.67 0.01 -6.27
N TYR A 118 -13.98 0.31 -5.20
CA TYR A 118 -14.13 1.55 -4.44
C TYR A 118 -12.81 2.26 -4.26
N GLY A 119 -12.83 3.61 -4.32
CA GLY A 119 -11.78 4.40 -3.71
C GLY A 119 -11.97 4.48 -2.18
N LEU A 120 -11.05 5.13 -1.49
CA LEU A 120 -11.12 5.32 -0.04
C LEU A 120 -10.95 6.78 0.33
N PHE A 121 -11.90 7.36 1.04
CA PHE A 121 -11.76 8.72 1.55
C PHE A 121 -10.88 8.76 2.81
N VAL A 122 -9.93 9.68 2.79
CA VAL A 122 -9.01 10.01 3.89
C VAL A 122 -9.04 11.52 4.14
N GLY A 123 -8.40 12.02 5.20
CA GLY A 123 -8.27 13.45 5.46
C GLY A 123 -7.55 14.20 4.34
N ALA A 124 -7.74 15.51 4.26
CA ALA A 124 -7.09 16.38 3.28
C ALA A 124 -5.54 16.32 3.33
N ASP A 125 -4.98 16.00 4.50
CA ASP A 125 -3.55 15.75 4.73
C ASP A 125 -3.14 14.29 4.51
N LEU A 126 -4.00 13.48 3.87
CA LEU A 126 -3.89 12.03 3.70
C LEU A 126 -3.85 11.24 5.01
N SER A 127 -4.21 11.84 6.13
CA SER A 127 -4.35 11.16 7.41
C SER A 127 -5.64 10.36 7.50
N TRP A 128 -5.75 9.52 8.51
CA TRP A 128 -6.89 8.66 8.77
C TRP A 128 -7.47 8.89 10.18
N PRO A 129 -8.78 8.72 10.35
CA PRO A 129 -9.92 8.74 9.42
C PRO A 129 -10.40 10.17 9.15
N SER A 130 -11.11 10.43 8.03
CA SER A 130 -11.75 11.73 7.85
C SER A 130 -13.17 11.59 7.27
N ALA A 131 -14.13 12.17 7.97
CA ALA A 131 -15.49 12.39 7.51
C ALA A 131 -15.75 13.85 7.05
N GLY A 132 -14.70 14.68 6.95
CA GLY A 132 -14.82 16.10 6.65
C GLY A 132 -15.17 16.41 5.18
N PRO A 133 -15.62 17.64 4.91
CA PRO A 133 -15.95 18.08 3.55
C PRO A 133 -14.73 18.11 2.63
N ASP A 134 -13.52 18.24 3.20
CA ASP A 134 -12.24 18.29 2.48
C ASP A 134 -11.58 16.90 2.32
N ALA A 135 -12.35 15.81 2.49
CA ALA A 135 -11.84 14.45 2.35
C ALA A 135 -11.35 14.20 0.91
N VAL A 136 -10.19 13.55 0.82
CA VAL A 136 -9.55 13.15 -0.42
C VAL A 136 -9.79 11.66 -0.67
N CYS A 137 -10.23 11.29 -1.87
CA CYS A 137 -10.40 9.91 -2.30
C CYS A 137 -9.06 9.39 -2.86
N LEU A 138 -8.51 8.34 -2.24
CA LEU A 138 -7.37 7.60 -2.78
C LEU A 138 -7.86 6.63 -3.86
N ASP A 139 -7.02 6.39 -4.86
CA ASP A 139 -7.33 5.54 -6.03
C ASP A 139 -8.66 5.91 -6.71
N TRP A 140 -8.85 7.21 -6.93
CA TRP A 140 -10.04 7.69 -7.62
C TRP A 140 -10.12 7.16 -9.06
N ILE A 141 -11.29 6.61 -9.41
CA ILE A 141 -11.60 6.16 -10.76
C ILE A 141 -12.87 6.87 -11.24
N PRO A 142 -12.89 7.45 -12.46
CA PRO A 142 -14.06 8.12 -12.99
C PRO A 142 -15.32 7.26 -12.91
N GLY A 143 -16.41 7.82 -12.37
CA GLY A 143 -17.71 7.15 -12.24
C GLY A 143 -17.79 6.08 -11.14
N ARG A 144 -16.79 5.98 -10.25
CA ARG A 144 -16.83 5.11 -9.08
C ARG A 144 -16.88 5.92 -7.80
N ASP A 145 -17.62 5.40 -6.82
CA ASP A 145 -17.72 6.01 -5.49
C ASP A 145 -16.51 5.67 -4.63
N GLY A 146 -16.22 6.53 -3.65
CA GLY A 146 -15.28 6.25 -2.57
C GLY A 146 -16.02 5.83 -1.29
N LEU A 147 -15.41 4.94 -0.51
CA LEU A 147 -15.87 4.59 0.82
C LEU A 147 -15.38 5.65 1.82
N LEU A 148 -16.32 6.25 2.53
CA LEU A 148 -16.09 7.17 3.63
C LEU A 148 -16.33 6.43 4.95
N VAL A 149 -15.42 6.59 5.89
CA VAL A 149 -15.56 6.05 7.24
C VAL A 149 -15.92 7.20 8.17
N GLY A 150 -17.18 7.23 8.59
CA GLY A 150 -17.69 8.16 9.60
C GLY A 150 -17.49 7.64 11.03
N PRO A 151 -17.97 8.36 12.04
CA PRO A 151 -17.86 7.92 13.42
C PRO A 151 -18.71 6.67 13.73
N ASP A 152 -19.90 6.56 13.14
CA ASP A 152 -20.86 5.51 13.42
C ASP A 152 -21.44 4.87 12.14
N ALA A 153 -20.86 5.13 10.97
CA ALA A 153 -21.35 4.62 9.70
C ALA A 153 -20.23 4.53 8.65
N LEU A 154 -20.38 3.59 7.73
CA LEU A 154 -19.70 3.57 6.44
C LEU A 154 -20.63 4.19 5.41
N GLU A 155 -20.11 5.05 4.55
CA GLU A 155 -20.90 5.74 3.51
C GLU A 155 -20.18 5.64 2.17
N LEU A 156 -20.92 5.46 1.08
CA LEU A 156 -20.41 5.69 -0.25
C LEU A 156 -20.69 7.14 -0.66
N GLY A 157 -19.76 7.74 -1.37
CA GLY A 157 -19.92 9.09 -1.85
C GLY A 157 -19.20 9.33 -3.16
N PRO A 158 -19.76 10.24 -4.01
CA PRO A 158 -19.17 10.57 -5.28
C PRO A 158 -17.89 11.43 -5.09
N ALA A 159 -16.96 11.24 -6.01
CA ALA A 159 -15.73 12.03 -6.09
C ALA A 159 -15.48 12.51 -7.53
N GLU A 160 -14.79 13.63 -7.65
CA GLU A 160 -14.22 14.11 -8.91
C GLU A 160 -12.69 14.14 -8.84
N GLY A 161 -12.00 14.05 -9.99
CA GLY A 161 -10.55 14.03 -10.04
C GLY A 161 -9.94 15.27 -9.40
N ALA A 162 -8.88 15.06 -8.63
CA ALA A 162 -8.10 16.09 -7.97
C ALA A 162 -6.61 15.98 -8.33
N PRO A 163 -5.84 17.08 -8.31
CA PRO A 163 -4.39 17.01 -8.50
C PRO A 163 -3.73 16.13 -7.45
N GLY A 164 -2.84 15.25 -7.91
CA GLY A 164 -2.06 14.34 -7.06
C GLY A 164 -0.61 14.24 -7.53
N VAL A 165 0.24 13.71 -6.66
CA VAL A 165 1.66 13.49 -7.00
C VAL A 165 1.81 12.25 -7.88
N ASP A 166 1.03 11.21 -7.59
CA ASP A 166 1.08 9.93 -8.30
C ASP A 166 0.00 9.84 -9.39
N PRO A 167 0.38 9.80 -10.66
CA PRO A 167 -0.58 9.68 -11.76
C PRO A 167 -1.12 8.26 -11.94
N LEU A 168 -0.44 7.24 -11.38
CA LEU A 168 -0.86 5.84 -11.46
C LEU A 168 -1.99 5.54 -10.46
N HIS A 169 -1.96 6.22 -9.31
CA HIS A 169 -2.93 6.13 -8.23
C HIS A 169 -3.56 7.51 -7.98
N PRO A 170 -4.44 7.96 -8.88
CA PRO A 170 -4.95 9.32 -8.87
C PRO A 170 -5.79 9.61 -7.62
N LEU A 171 -5.78 10.88 -7.24
CA LEU A 171 -6.61 11.39 -6.15
C LEU A 171 -7.95 11.91 -6.67
N GLY A 172 -8.97 11.85 -5.82
CA GLY A 172 -10.25 12.50 -6.03
C GLY A 172 -10.59 13.44 -4.88
N ARG A 173 -11.51 14.37 -5.14
CA ARG A 173 -12.10 15.24 -4.14
C ARG A 173 -13.56 14.85 -3.95
N ARG A 174 -14.04 14.81 -2.71
CA ARG A 174 -15.47 14.58 -2.42
C ARG A 174 -16.31 15.72 -2.98
N ILE A 175 -17.39 15.39 -3.72
CA ILE A 175 -18.27 16.39 -4.35
C ILE A 175 -19.71 16.38 -3.81
N GLY A 176 -20.01 15.53 -2.82
CA GLY A 176 -21.35 15.47 -2.27
C GLY A 176 -21.49 14.44 -1.15
N VAL A 177 -22.70 14.38 -0.63
CA VAL A 177 -23.20 13.32 0.24
C VAL A 177 -24.22 12.54 -0.57
N GLY A 178 -24.07 11.24 -0.66
CA GLY A 178 -25.00 10.41 -1.40
C GLY A 178 -24.48 9.00 -1.52
N GLY A 179 -25.35 8.11 -1.92
CA GLY A 179 -25.03 6.70 -2.00
C GLY A 179 -25.57 5.88 -0.83
N SER A 180 -25.11 4.65 -0.72
CA SER A 180 -25.48 3.75 0.37
C SER A 180 -24.76 4.12 1.65
N SER A 181 -25.43 3.95 2.78
CA SER A 181 -24.87 4.12 4.12
C SER A 181 -25.19 2.89 4.97
N TRP A 182 -24.25 2.43 5.75
CA TRP A 182 -24.38 1.28 6.64
C TRP A 182 -24.03 1.71 8.06
N SER A 183 -24.92 1.39 9.00
CA SER A 183 -24.66 1.64 10.42
C SER A 183 -23.49 0.78 10.91
N ALA A 184 -22.60 1.38 11.66
CA ALA A 184 -21.39 0.74 12.18
C ALA A 184 -21.09 1.24 13.61
N PRO A 185 -21.98 0.93 14.59
CA PRO A 185 -21.91 1.50 15.95
C PRO A 185 -20.61 1.13 16.70
N ASP A 186 -19.97 0.02 16.32
CA ASP A 186 -18.70 -0.43 16.91
C ASP A 186 -17.47 -0.06 16.07
N LEU A 187 -17.64 0.80 15.08
CA LEU A 187 -16.60 1.16 14.12
C LEU A 187 -15.33 1.70 14.79
N ALA A 188 -15.49 2.47 15.86
CA ALA A 188 -14.34 3.04 16.56
C ALA A 188 -13.40 1.95 17.13
N ALA A 189 -13.93 0.83 17.61
CA ALA A 189 -13.14 -0.29 18.12
C ALA A 189 -12.62 -1.19 16.98
N GLY A 190 -13.47 -1.58 16.04
CA GLY A 190 -13.11 -2.42 14.90
C GLY A 190 -12.16 -1.75 13.92
N SER A 191 -12.31 -0.44 13.70
CA SER A 191 -11.46 0.34 12.79
C SER A 191 -10.00 0.42 13.22
N ARG A 192 -9.68 0.34 14.52
CA ARG A 192 -8.29 0.39 15.01
C ARG A 192 -7.42 -0.69 14.36
N ARG A 193 -7.89 -1.96 14.39
CA ARG A 193 -7.15 -3.08 13.78
C ARG A 193 -7.15 -2.99 12.25
N ALA A 194 -8.26 -2.58 11.64
CA ALA A 194 -8.36 -2.34 10.21
C ALA A 194 -7.35 -1.27 9.75
N VAL A 195 -7.27 -0.15 10.45
CA VAL A 195 -6.29 0.92 10.19
C VAL A 195 -4.86 0.43 10.34
N ALA A 196 -4.57 -0.39 11.36
CA ALA A 196 -3.27 -1.02 11.53
C ALA A 196 -2.95 -1.92 10.32
N GLY A 197 -3.89 -2.75 9.87
CA GLY A 197 -3.76 -3.59 8.67
C GLY A 197 -3.50 -2.78 7.40
N VAL A 198 -4.25 -1.71 7.17
CA VAL A 198 -4.05 -0.81 6.01
C VAL A 198 -2.66 -0.17 6.03
N ARG A 199 -2.15 0.23 7.20
CA ARG A 199 -0.78 0.76 7.34
C ARG A 199 0.26 -0.27 6.96
N VAL A 200 0.09 -1.51 7.38
CA VAL A 200 1.01 -2.60 7.04
C VAL A 200 0.96 -2.92 5.54
N ALA A 201 -0.23 -2.96 4.95
CA ALA A 201 -0.36 -3.13 3.50
C ALA A 201 0.28 -1.96 2.72
N ALA A 202 0.18 -0.73 3.22
CA ALA A 202 0.90 0.40 2.65
C ALA A 202 2.43 0.27 2.80
N ALA A 203 2.93 -0.33 3.89
CA ALA A 203 4.34 -0.68 4.03
C ALA A 203 4.78 -1.75 3.02
N ALA A 204 3.93 -2.75 2.74
CA ALA A 204 4.17 -3.74 1.68
C ALA A 204 4.16 -3.11 0.28
N ALA A 205 3.26 -2.15 0.00
CA ALA A 205 3.25 -1.39 -1.25
C ALA A 205 4.54 -0.57 -1.44
N LEU A 206 5.02 0.09 -0.38
CA LEU A 206 6.30 0.81 -0.37
C LEU A 206 7.48 -0.13 -0.62
N THR A 207 7.46 -1.34 -0.04
CA THR A 207 8.44 -2.39 -0.28
C THR A 207 8.43 -2.83 -1.75
N GLY A 208 7.26 -2.98 -2.35
CA GLY A 208 7.08 -3.25 -3.78
C GLY A 208 7.68 -2.16 -4.66
N CYS A 209 7.38 -0.89 -4.38
CA CYS A 209 7.96 0.25 -5.11
C CYS A 209 9.49 0.23 -5.04
N LEU A 210 10.06 -0.02 -3.87
CA LEU A 210 11.51 -0.15 -3.69
C LEU A 210 12.07 -1.32 -4.50
N ALA A 211 11.41 -2.49 -4.46
CA ALA A 211 11.83 -3.68 -5.20
C ALA A 211 11.91 -3.43 -6.70
N GLY A 212 10.86 -2.82 -7.28
CA GLY A 212 10.83 -2.50 -8.71
C GLY A 212 11.87 -1.47 -9.12
N ALA A 213 12.04 -0.40 -8.35
CA ALA A 213 13.05 0.63 -8.62
C ALA A 213 14.47 0.09 -8.47
N ALA A 214 14.73 -0.75 -7.46
CA ALA A 214 16.04 -1.39 -7.25
C ALA A 214 16.37 -2.34 -8.41
N GLN A 215 15.40 -3.15 -8.86
CA GLN A 215 15.60 -4.06 -9.99
C GLN A 215 15.97 -3.28 -11.27
N LEU A 216 15.24 -2.21 -11.56
CA LEU A 216 15.53 -1.33 -12.70
C LEU A 216 16.96 -0.77 -12.63
N ALA A 217 17.41 -0.36 -11.45
CA ALA A 217 18.77 0.15 -11.24
C ALA A 217 19.83 -0.97 -11.39
N TRP A 218 19.60 -2.15 -10.82
CA TRP A 218 20.53 -3.29 -10.92
C TRP A 218 20.71 -3.75 -12.36
N ASP A 219 19.64 -3.87 -13.13
CA ASP A 219 19.71 -4.25 -14.55
C ASP A 219 20.50 -3.22 -15.36
N TYR A 220 20.29 -1.93 -15.09
CA TYR A 220 21.01 -0.86 -15.75
C TYR A 220 22.51 -0.88 -15.44
N ILE A 221 22.91 -0.94 -14.16
CA ILE A 221 24.33 -0.92 -13.79
C ILE A 221 25.09 -2.17 -14.26
N ALA A 222 24.40 -3.29 -14.44
CA ALA A 222 24.97 -4.54 -14.94
C ALA A 222 25.30 -4.46 -16.44
N THR A 223 24.54 -3.67 -17.20
CA THR A 223 24.68 -3.60 -18.67
C THR A 223 25.34 -2.32 -19.15
N ARG A 224 25.20 -1.19 -18.40
CA ARG A 224 25.80 0.09 -18.78
C ARG A 224 27.32 0.07 -18.64
N GLU A 225 28.03 0.35 -19.72
CA GLU A 225 29.49 0.40 -19.71
C GLU A 225 30.03 1.84 -19.66
N GLN A 226 31.08 2.03 -18.89
CA GLN A 226 31.91 3.22 -18.85
C GLN A 226 33.37 2.81 -18.57
N TYR A 227 34.32 3.49 -19.18
CA TYR A 227 35.76 3.18 -19.04
C TYR A 227 36.09 1.71 -19.36
N GLY A 228 35.41 1.13 -20.36
CA GLY A 228 35.63 -0.22 -20.87
C GLY A 228 35.14 -1.37 -20.01
N LYS A 229 34.22 -1.11 -19.06
CA LYS A 229 33.61 -2.14 -18.21
C LYS A 229 32.22 -1.71 -17.72
N PRO A 230 31.34 -2.68 -17.32
CA PRO A 230 30.07 -2.36 -16.67
C PRO A 230 30.27 -1.46 -15.44
N ILE A 231 29.36 -0.50 -15.25
CA ILE A 231 29.49 0.43 -14.10
C ILE A 231 29.32 -0.28 -12.76
N ALA A 232 28.68 -1.44 -12.70
CA ALA A 232 28.65 -2.34 -11.55
C ALA A 232 30.05 -2.80 -11.09
N ALA A 233 31.09 -2.69 -11.94
CA ALA A 233 32.46 -3.02 -11.57
C ALA A 233 33.12 -1.97 -10.66
N PHE A 234 32.55 -0.76 -10.54
CA PHE A 234 33.09 0.29 -9.67
C PHE A 234 32.62 0.11 -8.23
N GLN A 235 33.56 0.24 -7.27
CA GLN A 235 33.28 -0.04 -5.87
C GLN A 235 32.17 0.83 -5.29
N ALA A 236 32.14 2.13 -5.62
CA ALA A 236 31.07 3.04 -5.15
C ALA A 236 29.67 2.60 -5.62
N VAL A 237 29.56 2.17 -6.88
CA VAL A 237 28.30 1.67 -7.46
C VAL A 237 27.86 0.38 -6.79
N ARG A 238 28.80 -0.56 -6.52
CA ARG A 238 28.47 -1.79 -5.78
C ARG A 238 27.98 -1.54 -4.37
N HIS A 239 28.59 -0.59 -3.65
CA HIS A 239 28.16 -0.25 -2.30
C HIS A 239 26.72 0.30 -2.31
N MET A 240 26.43 1.25 -3.20
CA MET A 240 25.07 1.76 -3.36
C MET A 240 24.06 0.65 -3.71
N ALA A 241 24.42 -0.28 -4.62
CA ALA A 241 23.58 -1.41 -4.99
C ALA A 241 23.36 -2.39 -3.82
N ALA A 242 24.37 -2.59 -2.97
CA ALA A 242 24.27 -3.43 -1.79
C ALA A 242 23.40 -2.77 -0.70
N ASP A 243 23.49 -1.45 -0.51
CA ASP A 243 22.66 -0.70 0.43
C ASP A 243 21.17 -0.78 0.03
N LEU A 244 20.86 -0.73 -1.28
CA LEU A 244 19.49 -0.98 -1.79
C LEU A 244 18.96 -2.36 -1.39
N LEU A 245 19.81 -3.40 -1.50
CA LEU A 245 19.41 -4.76 -1.13
C LEU A 245 19.14 -4.85 0.37
N VAL A 246 19.99 -4.25 1.20
CA VAL A 246 19.81 -4.25 2.67
C VAL A 246 18.49 -3.57 3.04
N ASP A 247 18.22 -2.37 2.50
CA ASP A 247 16.98 -1.65 2.78
C ASP A 247 15.75 -2.46 2.30
N LEU A 248 15.82 -3.10 1.14
CA LEU A 248 14.75 -3.94 0.60
C LEU A 248 14.45 -5.15 1.51
N GLU A 249 15.48 -5.87 1.94
CA GLU A 249 15.31 -7.04 2.82
C GLU A 249 14.78 -6.66 4.21
N ILE A 250 15.20 -5.51 4.74
CA ILE A 250 14.63 -4.97 5.98
C ILE A 250 13.14 -4.62 5.77
N CYS A 251 12.79 -3.92 4.68
CA CYS A 251 11.39 -3.57 4.40
C CYS A 251 10.50 -4.81 4.23
N ARG A 252 10.99 -5.86 3.55
CA ARG A 252 10.29 -7.16 3.43
C ARG A 252 10.04 -7.79 4.79
N SER A 253 11.08 -7.92 5.59
CA SER A 253 10.98 -8.53 6.92
C SER A 253 10.05 -7.75 7.84
N VAL A 254 10.15 -6.43 7.83
CA VAL A 254 9.33 -5.55 8.67
C VAL A 254 7.86 -5.58 8.25
N SER A 255 7.56 -5.49 6.95
CA SER A 255 6.17 -5.48 6.46
C SER A 255 5.47 -6.83 6.67
N LEU A 256 6.12 -7.95 6.36
CA LEU A 256 5.54 -9.29 6.53
C LEU A 256 5.42 -9.66 8.01
N GLY A 257 6.45 -9.37 8.83
CA GLY A 257 6.38 -9.58 10.27
C GLY A 257 5.27 -8.76 10.93
N ALA A 258 5.08 -7.52 10.49
CA ALA A 258 4.00 -6.65 10.97
C ALA A 258 2.62 -7.17 10.54
N ALA A 259 2.49 -7.73 9.33
CA ALA A 259 1.22 -8.30 8.87
C ALA A 259 0.74 -9.43 9.80
N TRP A 260 1.63 -10.36 10.13
CA TRP A 260 1.32 -11.43 11.08
C TRP A 260 0.97 -10.87 12.47
N GLN A 261 1.77 -9.93 12.98
CA GLN A 261 1.58 -9.38 14.32
C GLN A 261 0.28 -8.58 14.46
N VAL A 262 -0.14 -7.83 13.42
CA VAL A 262 -1.41 -7.10 13.44
C VAL A 262 -2.61 -8.03 13.60
N GLU A 263 -2.57 -9.24 13.07
CA GLU A 263 -3.64 -10.22 13.22
C GLU A 263 -3.60 -10.95 14.57
N ASN A 264 -2.42 -11.17 15.14
CA ASN A 264 -2.22 -12.10 16.25
C ASN A 264 -1.91 -11.44 17.60
N GLU A 265 -1.49 -10.18 17.62
CA GLU A 265 -1.12 -9.47 18.86
C GLU A 265 -2.27 -8.60 19.41
N PRO A 266 -2.22 -8.18 20.67
CA PRO A 266 -3.15 -7.22 21.24
C PRO A 266 -3.20 -5.92 20.43
N ILE A 267 -4.36 -5.24 20.44
CA ILE A 267 -4.60 -4.08 19.55
C ILE A 267 -3.60 -2.93 19.76
N GLU A 268 -3.15 -2.70 20.97
CA GLU A 268 -2.18 -1.64 21.31
C GLU A 268 -0.81 -1.95 20.67
N ASP A 269 -0.41 -3.22 20.68
CA ASP A 269 0.81 -3.69 20.03
C ASP A 269 0.68 -3.67 18.53
N ALA A 270 -0.46 -4.13 17.98
CA ALA A 270 -0.76 -4.10 16.56
C ALA A 270 -0.67 -2.67 15.98
N GLU A 271 -1.27 -1.67 16.66
CA GLU A 271 -1.18 -0.27 16.23
C GLU A 271 0.24 0.27 16.24
N ARG A 272 1.02 -0.05 17.29
CA ARG A 272 2.41 0.37 17.43
C ARG A 272 3.28 -0.25 16.35
N ILE A 273 3.16 -1.55 16.14
CA ILE A 273 3.91 -2.32 15.13
C ILE A 273 3.60 -1.79 13.73
N ALA A 274 2.33 -1.60 13.40
CA ALA A 274 1.91 -1.04 12.12
C ALA A 274 2.45 0.38 11.88
N ALA A 275 2.47 1.23 12.92
CA ALA A 275 3.02 2.57 12.83
C ALA A 275 4.54 2.55 12.60
N VAL A 276 5.29 1.67 13.27
CA VAL A 276 6.73 1.50 13.08
C VAL A 276 7.03 0.97 11.68
N ALA A 277 6.33 -0.10 11.24
CA ALA A 277 6.52 -0.70 9.92
C ALA A 277 6.27 0.32 8.79
N LYS A 278 5.14 1.04 8.85
CA LYS A 278 4.79 2.06 7.87
C LYS A 278 5.81 3.21 7.84
N SER A 279 6.28 3.66 9.01
CA SER A 279 7.26 4.74 9.10
C SER A 279 8.61 4.33 8.54
N TRP A 280 9.10 3.14 8.91
CA TRP A 280 10.37 2.61 8.42
C TRP A 280 10.34 2.43 6.90
N CYS A 281 9.37 1.67 6.38
CA CYS A 281 9.25 1.41 4.95
C CYS A 281 9.05 2.72 4.15
N GLY A 282 8.34 3.71 4.70
CA GLY A 282 8.15 5.01 4.08
C GLY A 282 9.45 5.78 3.88
N GLU A 283 10.30 5.85 4.89
CA GLU A 283 11.61 6.52 4.79
C GLU A 283 12.60 5.72 3.94
N ALA A 284 12.69 4.41 4.17
CA ALA A 284 13.63 3.56 3.46
C ALA A 284 13.31 3.52 1.95
N ALA A 285 12.03 3.32 1.57
CA ALA A 285 11.64 3.25 0.17
C ALA A 285 11.95 4.55 -0.57
N VAL A 286 11.56 5.72 -0.03
CA VAL A 286 11.84 7.01 -0.68
C VAL A 286 13.35 7.20 -0.88
N ARG A 287 14.15 7.07 0.18
CA ARG A 287 15.62 7.23 0.13
C ARG A 287 16.26 6.26 -0.87
N SER A 288 15.85 5.01 -0.87
CA SER A 288 16.45 3.97 -1.71
C SER A 288 16.00 4.08 -3.16
N ILE A 289 14.78 4.54 -3.44
CA ILE A 289 14.36 4.86 -4.82
C ILE A 289 15.14 6.07 -5.37
N GLU A 290 15.40 7.10 -4.56
CA GLU A 290 16.30 8.21 -4.94
C GLU A 290 17.71 7.69 -5.27
N THR A 291 18.23 6.73 -4.48
CA THR A 291 19.50 6.06 -4.77
C THR A 291 19.44 5.25 -6.08
N SER A 292 18.33 4.59 -6.38
CA SER A 292 18.11 3.88 -7.64
C SER A 292 18.13 4.86 -8.84
N ILE A 293 17.50 6.02 -8.70
CA ILE A 293 17.56 7.10 -9.71
C ILE A 293 19.00 7.59 -9.89
N GLN A 294 19.76 7.74 -8.81
CA GLN A 294 21.16 8.14 -8.87
C GLN A 294 22.02 7.10 -9.61
N LEU A 295 21.77 5.80 -9.42
CA LEU A 295 22.46 4.71 -10.13
C LEU A 295 22.16 4.71 -11.63
N LEU A 296 20.97 5.09 -12.03
CA LEU A 296 20.58 5.27 -13.43
C LEU A 296 21.26 6.49 -14.08
N GLY A 297 21.75 7.44 -13.27
CA GLY A 297 22.38 8.67 -13.75
C GLY A 297 21.41 9.55 -14.54
N GLY A 298 21.88 10.15 -15.63
CA GLY A 298 21.10 11.09 -16.43
C GLY A 298 19.76 10.54 -16.95
N ILE A 299 19.69 9.24 -17.28
CA ILE A 299 18.45 8.62 -17.75
C ILE A 299 17.39 8.53 -16.65
N GLY A 300 17.80 8.36 -15.39
CA GLY A 300 16.89 8.23 -14.25
C GLY A 300 16.00 9.44 -14.01
N VAL A 301 16.37 10.61 -14.49
CA VAL A 301 15.60 11.86 -14.36
C VAL A 301 14.84 12.25 -15.63
N THR A 302 14.90 11.43 -16.67
CA THR A 302 14.18 11.66 -17.93
C THR A 302 12.84 10.93 -17.96
N TRP A 303 11.94 11.35 -18.86
CA TRP A 303 10.68 10.66 -19.10
C TRP A 303 10.85 9.27 -19.75
N GLU A 304 12.05 8.95 -20.23
CA GLU A 304 12.39 7.64 -20.78
C GLU A 304 12.52 6.56 -19.70
N SER A 305 12.77 6.95 -18.44
CA SER A 305 12.83 6.06 -17.30
C SER A 305 11.52 6.07 -16.51
N THR A 306 11.10 4.92 -16.00
CA THR A 306 9.96 4.82 -15.08
C THR A 306 10.35 4.98 -13.61
N ALA A 307 11.62 5.18 -13.30
CA ALA A 307 12.11 5.32 -11.92
C ALA A 307 11.39 6.43 -11.14
N HIS A 308 11.06 7.54 -11.82
CA HIS A 308 10.32 8.65 -11.21
C HIS A 308 8.87 8.27 -10.82
N LEU A 309 8.27 7.27 -11.46
CA LEU A 309 6.93 6.80 -11.10
C LEU A 309 6.97 6.06 -9.75
N TYR A 310 7.94 5.18 -9.54
CA TYR A 310 8.16 4.55 -8.23
C TYR A 310 8.33 5.59 -7.12
N LEU A 311 9.10 6.67 -7.38
CA LEU A 311 9.31 7.72 -6.39
C LEU A 311 8.02 8.49 -6.09
N ARG A 312 7.20 8.79 -7.10
CA ARG A 312 5.92 9.50 -6.94
C ARG A 312 4.93 8.66 -6.14
N THR A 313 4.80 7.37 -6.49
CA THR A 313 3.97 6.42 -5.76
C THR A 313 4.45 6.27 -4.31
N ALA A 314 5.77 6.14 -4.08
CA ALA A 314 6.32 6.03 -2.74
C ALA A 314 6.06 7.28 -1.88
N HIS A 315 6.17 8.48 -2.44
CA HIS A 315 5.84 9.72 -1.72
C HIS A 315 4.36 9.79 -1.34
N GLN A 316 3.45 9.45 -2.26
CA GLN A 316 2.02 9.44 -1.96
C GLN A 316 1.69 8.40 -0.87
N LEU A 317 2.22 7.18 -0.99
CA LEU A 317 2.04 6.12 0.01
C LEU A 317 2.65 6.51 1.36
N ALA A 318 3.84 7.12 1.39
CA ALA A 318 4.49 7.55 2.63
C ALA A 318 3.66 8.61 3.38
N ALA A 319 2.94 9.47 2.67
CA ALA A 319 2.02 10.44 3.25
C ALA A 319 0.68 9.83 3.69
N SER A 320 0.17 8.81 2.95
CA SER A 320 -1.15 8.21 3.18
C SER A 320 -1.21 7.42 4.48
N PHE A 321 -2.38 7.36 5.12
CA PHE A 321 -2.67 6.60 6.36
C PHE A 321 -1.84 7.02 7.58
N GLY A 322 -1.34 8.25 7.57
CA GLY A 322 -0.45 8.85 8.57
C GLY A 322 0.99 8.93 8.07
N GLY A 323 1.50 10.16 7.93
CA GLY A 323 2.88 10.41 7.55
C GLY A 323 3.85 9.97 8.66
N THR A 324 5.08 9.60 8.29
CA THR A 324 6.12 9.09 9.19
C THR A 324 6.28 9.90 10.47
N ARG A 325 6.36 11.24 10.36
CA ARG A 325 6.55 12.12 11.53
C ARG A 325 5.39 12.02 12.52
N SER A 326 4.15 11.92 12.03
CA SER A 326 2.96 11.80 12.88
C SER A 326 2.94 10.46 13.60
N LEU A 327 3.22 9.37 12.88
CA LEU A 327 3.25 8.02 13.43
C LEU A 327 4.35 7.85 14.48
N LEU A 328 5.58 8.32 14.21
CA LEU A 328 6.68 8.23 15.16
C LEU A 328 6.45 9.07 16.41
N ARG A 329 5.80 10.24 16.30
CA ARG A 329 5.42 11.02 17.49
C ARG A 329 4.44 10.25 18.37
N ARG A 330 3.46 9.56 17.79
CA ARG A 330 2.51 8.72 18.53
C ARG A 330 3.25 7.59 19.23
N VAL A 331 4.07 6.82 18.51
CA VAL A 331 4.87 5.73 19.08
C VAL A 331 5.76 6.22 20.23
N GLY A 332 6.40 7.38 20.06
CA GLY A 332 7.22 8.00 21.12
C GLY A 332 6.43 8.39 22.35
N ALA A 333 5.23 8.98 22.17
CA ALA A 333 4.34 9.32 23.28
C ALA A 333 3.89 8.09 24.07
N ASP A 334 3.48 7.03 23.37
CA ASP A 334 3.07 5.76 23.97
C ASP A 334 4.21 5.11 24.77
N PHE A 335 5.44 5.17 24.24
CA PHE A 335 6.64 4.65 24.90
C PHE A 335 6.98 5.43 26.18
N ILE A 336 6.84 6.75 26.17
CA ILE A 336 7.06 7.59 27.36
C ILE A 336 6.00 7.33 28.42
N ALA A 337 4.72 7.24 28.04
CA ALA A 337 3.62 6.95 28.95
C ALA A 337 3.78 5.59 29.65
N ALA A 338 4.20 4.55 28.92
CA ALA A 338 4.45 3.22 29.48
C ALA A 338 5.59 3.22 30.53
N ARG A 339 6.60 4.07 30.39
CA ARG A 339 7.70 4.19 31.36
C ARG A 339 7.38 5.08 32.56
N GLY A 340 6.55 6.13 32.36
CA GLY A 340 6.14 7.03 33.44
C GLY A 340 5.23 6.35 34.47
N GLY A 341 4.43 5.35 34.06
CA GLY A 341 3.58 4.57 34.96
C GLY A 341 4.31 3.60 35.91
N HIS A 342 5.61 3.39 35.74
CA HIS A 342 6.44 2.53 36.62
C HIS A 342 7.16 3.29 37.75
N SER A 343 7.09 4.62 37.79
CA SER A 343 7.80 5.43 38.81
C SER A 343 6.99 5.73 40.08
N ASP A 344 5.66 5.48 40.10
CA ASP A 344 4.83 5.80 41.25
C ASP A 344 4.53 4.63 42.19
N GLY A 345 5.21 3.49 42.07
CA GLY A 345 4.98 2.27 42.86
C GLY A 345 6.04 1.93 43.90
N SER A 346 6.99 2.85 44.22
CA SER A 346 8.03 2.62 45.24
C SER A 346 8.21 3.83 46.12
N SER A 347 7.35 3.96 47.10
CA SER A 347 7.58 4.75 48.33
C SER A 347 6.86 4.10 49.51
#